data_0fd5ba3ca5822cc9dd154d236c9e12d4
#
_entry.id   0fd5ba3ca5822cc9dd154d236c9e12d4
#
_cell.length_a   1.000
_cell.length_b   1.000
_cell.length_c   1.000
_cell.angle_alpha   90.00
_cell.angle_beta   90.00
_cell.angle_gamma   90.00
#
_symmetry.space_group_name_H-M   'P 1'
#
loop_
_entity.id
_entity.type
_entity.pdbx_description
1 polymer ?
#
loop_
_entity_poly.entity_id
_entity_poly.type
_entity_poly.pdbx_seq_one_letter_code
_entity_poly.pdbx_strand_id
1 'polypeptide(L)'
;MTRKDTKVIQIGDRVIGGGNPVLIQSMCNTKTEDVHATVEQIQRLEQAGCDIIRVAVPTMEAASALADIKKEIHIPLVADIHFDYRLAIAAMENGADKIRINPGNIGDRHKVQAVVDRAREYGVPIRVGVNSGSLEKPLLEKYGGVTAEGIVESALDKVKLIEDMGYDNLVISIKSSDVLMCVKAHELIAMRTHYPLHVGITESGTLMSGNIKSSVGPVSYTHLTLPTNS
;
A
#
# COMPACT_ATOMS: atom_id res chain seq x y z
N MET A 1 14.81 3.42 14.88
CA MET A 1 13.42 3.09 15.19
C MET A 1 13.23 1.60 14.93
N THR A 2 12.64 0.86 15.84
CA THR A 2 12.38 -0.56 15.65
C THR A 2 10.94 -0.78 15.17
N ARG A 3 10.60 -2.00 14.71
CA ARG A 3 9.23 -2.34 14.31
C ARG A 3 8.21 -2.14 15.44
N LYS A 4 8.64 -2.22 16.71
CA LYS A 4 7.79 -2.00 17.88
C LYS A 4 7.41 -0.54 18.09
N ASP A 5 8.19 0.38 17.54
CA ASP A 5 7.99 1.82 17.72
C ASP A 5 7.08 2.43 16.63
N THR A 6 6.61 1.61 15.68
CA THR A 6 5.73 2.11 14.61
C THR A 6 4.31 2.29 15.12
N LYS A 7 3.61 3.27 14.54
CA LYS A 7 2.20 3.54 14.83
C LYS A 7 1.35 2.30 14.57
N VAL A 8 0.38 2.05 15.44
CA VAL A 8 -0.60 0.98 15.27
C VAL A 8 -1.71 1.48 14.34
N ILE A 9 -1.97 0.72 13.28
CA ILE A 9 -3.01 1.02 12.29
C ILE A 9 -4.00 -0.15 12.21
N GLN A 10 -5.27 0.16 12.37
CA GLN A 10 -6.38 -0.79 12.23
C GLN A 10 -6.80 -0.88 10.75
N ILE A 11 -7.02 -2.08 10.23
CA ILE A 11 -7.50 -2.36 8.88
C ILE A 11 -8.58 -3.43 8.98
N GLY A 12 -9.85 -3.03 8.96
CA GLY A 12 -10.95 -3.94 9.28
C GLY A 12 -10.76 -4.56 10.67
N ASP A 13 -10.72 -5.89 10.75
CA ASP A 13 -10.46 -6.66 11.98
C ASP A 13 -8.97 -6.93 12.25
N ARG A 14 -8.07 -6.48 11.37
CA ARG A 14 -6.62 -6.69 11.46
C ARG A 14 -5.89 -5.45 11.96
N VAL A 15 -4.73 -5.67 12.56
CA VAL A 15 -3.87 -4.61 13.11
C VAL A 15 -2.44 -4.78 12.61
N ILE A 16 -1.82 -3.67 12.18
CA ILE A 16 -0.40 -3.62 11.78
C ILE A 16 0.36 -2.56 12.58
N GLY A 17 1.68 -2.62 12.60
CA GLY A 17 2.52 -1.72 13.38
C GLY A 17 2.58 -2.08 14.87
N GLY A 18 3.32 -1.31 15.67
CA GLY A 18 3.45 -1.50 17.12
C GLY A 18 4.00 -2.86 17.54
N GLY A 19 4.75 -3.56 16.67
CA GLY A 19 5.27 -4.90 16.94
C GLY A 19 4.28 -6.05 16.66
N ASN A 20 3.06 -5.76 16.21
CA ASN A 20 2.11 -6.78 15.77
C ASN A 20 2.68 -7.67 14.65
N PRO A 21 2.15 -8.88 14.44
CA PRO A 21 2.61 -9.78 13.38
C PRO A 21 2.63 -9.12 11.99
N VAL A 22 3.54 -9.58 11.14
CA VAL A 22 3.54 -9.17 9.72
C VAL A 22 2.39 -9.87 9.02
N LEU A 23 1.55 -9.11 8.35
CA LEU A 23 0.40 -9.62 7.60
C LEU A 23 0.74 -9.82 6.12
N ILE A 24 0.17 -10.87 5.55
CA ILE A 24 0.32 -11.21 4.13
C ILE A 24 -0.82 -10.58 3.34
N GLN A 25 -0.47 -9.71 2.39
CA GLN A 25 -1.44 -9.09 1.48
C GLN A 25 -1.24 -9.57 0.05
N SER A 26 -2.30 -10.03 -0.58
CA SER A 26 -2.35 -10.37 -2.00
C SER A 26 -3.22 -9.37 -2.79
N MET A 27 -3.29 -9.54 -4.10
CA MET A 27 -4.12 -8.73 -4.99
C MET A 27 -4.84 -9.64 -5.99
N CYS A 28 -6.13 -9.39 -6.19
CA CYS A 28 -6.90 -10.04 -7.25
C CYS A 28 -6.45 -9.57 -8.63
N ASN A 29 -6.57 -10.45 -9.60
CA ASN A 29 -6.38 -10.17 -11.02
C ASN A 29 -7.68 -10.29 -11.82
N THR A 30 -8.79 -10.57 -11.16
CA THR A 30 -10.15 -10.51 -11.72
C THR A 30 -10.58 -9.08 -11.95
N LYS A 31 -11.58 -8.87 -12.78
CA LYS A 31 -12.29 -7.60 -12.87
C LYS A 31 -13.14 -7.44 -11.61
N THR A 32 -12.99 -6.36 -10.89
CA THR A 32 -13.65 -6.15 -9.58
C THR A 32 -15.18 -6.09 -9.70
N GLU A 33 -15.70 -5.61 -10.83
CA GLU A 33 -17.12 -5.61 -11.16
C GLU A 33 -17.70 -7.02 -11.36
N ASP A 34 -16.87 -8.03 -11.65
CA ASP A 34 -17.28 -9.43 -11.61
C ASP A 34 -17.14 -9.94 -10.16
N VAL A 35 -18.20 -9.68 -9.39
CA VAL A 35 -18.26 -10.00 -7.95
C VAL A 35 -18.00 -11.48 -7.70
N HIS A 36 -18.67 -12.38 -8.46
CA HIS A 36 -18.55 -13.82 -8.25
C HIS A 36 -17.10 -14.32 -8.46
N ALA A 37 -16.48 -13.96 -9.59
CA ALA A 37 -15.11 -14.37 -9.88
C ALA A 37 -14.12 -13.76 -8.88
N THR A 38 -14.38 -12.54 -8.41
CA THR A 38 -13.52 -11.85 -7.43
C THR A 38 -13.63 -12.49 -6.06
N VAL A 39 -14.84 -12.78 -5.59
CA VAL A 39 -15.09 -13.50 -4.32
C VAL A 39 -14.44 -14.87 -4.32
N GLU A 40 -14.64 -15.65 -5.39
CA GLU A 40 -14.04 -16.99 -5.53
C GLU A 40 -12.49 -16.91 -5.44
N GLN A 41 -11.87 -15.91 -6.09
CA GLN A 41 -10.42 -15.72 -6.02
C GLN A 41 -10.00 -15.32 -4.61
N ILE A 42 -10.72 -14.44 -3.93
CA ILE A 42 -10.41 -14.01 -2.56
C ILE A 42 -10.49 -15.19 -1.60
N GLN A 43 -11.53 -15.99 -1.65
CA GLN A 43 -11.71 -17.16 -0.78
C GLN A 43 -10.59 -18.19 -0.96
N ARG A 44 -10.12 -18.43 -2.20
CA ARG A 44 -8.95 -19.28 -2.46
C ARG A 44 -7.67 -18.71 -1.85
N LEU A 45 -7.47 -17.39 -1.93
CA LEU A 45 -6.32 -16.71 -1.33
C LEU A 45 -6.38 -16.72 0.20
N GLU A 46 -7.57 -16.53 0.78
CA GLU A 46 -7.81 -16.63 2.21
C GLU A 46 -7.47 -18.03 2.73
N GLN A 47 -7.92 -19.08 2.05
CA GLN A 47 -7.57 -20.48 2.37
C GLN A 47 -6.06 -20.74 2.28
N ALA A 48 -5.36 -20.02 1.40
CA ALA A 48 -3.90 -20.09 1.27
C ALA A 48 -3.15 -19.27 2.34
N GLY A 49 -3.84 -18.61 3.27
CA GLY A 49 -3.25 -17.83 4.36
C GLY A 49 -3.05 -16.34 4.06
N CYS A 50 -3.80 -15.77 3.11
CA CYS A 50 -3.82 -14.33 2.89
C CYS A 50 -4.60 -13.65 4.02
N ASP A 51 -4.00 -12.61 4.62
CA ASP A 51 -4.60 -11.86 5.73
C ASP A 51 -5.39 -10.63 5.26
N ILE A 52 -5.02 -10.06 4.11
CA ILE A 52 -5.60 -8.83 3.55
C ILE A 52 -5.65 -8.95 2.03
N ILE A 53 -6.76 -8.61 1.43
CA ILE A 53 -6.90 -8.65 -0.02
C ILE A 53 -6.99 -7.25 -0.64
N ARG A 54 -6.41 -7.05 -1.83
CA ARG A 54 -6.50 -5.83 -2.61
C ARG A 54 -7.18 -6.10 -3.95
N VAL A 55 -8.06 -5.21 -4.34
CA VAL A 55 -8.71 -5.19 -5.66
C VAL A 55 -8.48 -3.85 -6.35
N ALA A 56 -8.40 -3.85 -7.68
CA ALA A 56 -8.33 -2.62 -8.46
C ALA A 56 -9.72 -1.98 -8.54
N VAL A 57 -9.79 -0.65 -8.45
CA VAL A 57 -11.05 0.09 -8.59
C VAL A 57 -10.89 1.14 -9.70
N PRO A 58 -10.98 0.72 -10.98
CA PRO A 58 -10.80 1.60 -12.12
C PRO A 58 -12.06 2.38 -12.50
N THR A 59 -13.24 1.96 -12.06
CA THR A 59 -14.56 2.51 -12.43
C THR A 59 -15.48 2.65 -11.23
N MET A 60 -16.55 3.42 -11.36
CA MET A 60 -17.60 3.52 -10.34
C MET A 60 -18.36 2.20 -10.15
N GLU A 61 -18.49 1.40 -11.19
CA GLU A 61 -19.07 0.06 -11.12
C GLU A 61 -18.22 -0.85 -10.23
N ALA A 62 -16.89 -0.86 -10.43
CA ALA A 62 -15.97 -1.57 -9.56
C ALA A 62 -16.03 -1.08 -8.10
N ALA A 63 -16.17 0.25 -7.87
CA ALA A 63 -16.32 0.79 -6.53
C ALA A 63 -17.63 0.33 -5.87
N SER A 64 -18.73 0.28 -6.61
CA SER A 64 -20.03 -0.18 -6.10
C SER A 64 -20.02 -1.69 -5.79
N ALA A 65 -19.31 -2.50 -6.58
CA ALA A 65 -19.19 -3.94 -6.38
C ALA A 65 -18.51 -4.32 -5.04
N LEU A 66 -17.73 -3.41 -4.44
CA LEU A 66 -17.06 -3.67 -3.16
C LEU A 66 -18.06 -4.01 -2.05
N ALA A 67 -19.25 -3.40 -2.04
CA ALA A 67 -20.27 -3.67 -1.04
C ALA A 67 -20.78 -5.13 -1.07
N ASP A 68 -20.88 -5.70 -2.27
CA ASP A 68 -21.31 -7.10 -2.42
C ASP A 68 -20.15 -8.06 -2.15
N ILE A 69 -18.95 -7.76 -2.61
CA ILE A 69 -17.74 -8.52 -2.29
C ILE A 69 -17.55 -8.61 -0.76
N LYS A 70 -17.69 -7.50 -0.03
CA LYS A 70 -17.52 -7.45 1.43
C LYS A 70 -18.47 -8.35 2.20
N LYS A 71 -19.65 -8.64 1.67
CA LYS A 71 -20.62 -9.55 2.32
C LYS A 71 -20.18 -11.02 2.33
N GLU A 72 -19.30 -11.39 1.38
CA GLU A 72 -18.96 -12.79 1.10
C GLU A 72 -17.51 -13.16 1.47
N ILE A 73 -16.71 -12.19 1.95
CA ILE A 73 -15.30 -12.39 2.35
C ILE A 73 -15.10 -12.15 3.85
N HIS A 74 -14.05 -12.74 4.43
CA HIS A 74 -13.78 -12.67 5.87
C HIS A 74 -12.51 -11.87 6.21
N ILE A 75 -11.73 -11.49 5.20
CA ILE A 75 -10.50 -10.69 5.36
C ILE A 75 -10.70 -9.25 4.91
N PRO A 76 -9.93 -8.28 5.44
CA PRO A 76 -10.04 -6.89 5.07
C PRO A 76 -9.82 -6.65 3.57
N LEU A 77 -10.63 -5.75 3.01
CA LEU A 77 -10.62 -5.37 1.60
C LEU A 77 -9.92 -4.02 1.37
N VAL A 78 -8.92 -4.01 0.51
CA VAL A 78 -8.19 -2.79 0.13
C VAL A 78 -8.57 -2.38 -1.29
N ALA A 79 -9.03 -1.15 -1.45
CA ALA A 79 -9.28 -0.55 -2.76
C ALA A 79 -8.03 0.14 -3.31
N ASP A 80 -7.62 -0.23 -4.51
CA ASP A 80 -6.48 0.36 -5.23
C ASP A 80 -6.95 1.41 -6.23
N ILE A 81 -6.70 2.68 -5.91
CA ILE A 81 -7.15 3.82 -6.69
C ILE A 81 -5.95 4.44 -7.41
N HIS A 82 -6.04 4.57 -8.74
CA HIS A 82 -4.91 5.08 -9.53
C HIS A 82 -4.97 6.59 -9.80
N PHE A 83 -6.14 7.11 -10.23
CA PHE A 83 -6.21 8.49 -10.74
C PHE A 83 -7.42 9.29 -10.24
N ASP A 84 -8.60 8.70 -10.16
CA ASP A 84 -9.83 9.44 -9.86
C ASP A 84 -10.15 9.41 -8.36
N TYR A 85 -10.09 10.59 -7.70
CA TYR A 85 -10.41 10.75 -6.29
C TYR A 85 -11.84 10.32 -5.92
N ARG A 86 -12.80 10.42 -6.86
CA ARG A 86 -14.19 10.03 -6.65
C ARG A 86 -14.33 8.54 -6.43
N LEU A 87 -13.46 7.73 -7.08
CA LEU A 87 -13.42 6.28 -6.87
C LEU A 87 -12.92 5.93 -5.46
N ALA A 88 -11.98 6.72 -4.91
CA ALA A 88 -11.53 6.54 -3.54
C ALA A 88 -12.66 6.79 -2.54
N ILE A 89 -13.42 7.85 -2.75
CA ILE A 89 -14.60 8.19 -1.93
C ILE A 89 -15.64 7.07 -2.02
N ALA A 90 -16.04 6.70 -3.23
CA ALA A 90 -17.02 5.64 -3.45
C ALA A 90 -16.56 4.29 -2.87
N ALA A 91 -15.27 3.95 -2.96
CA ALA A 91 -14.76 2.72 -2.38
C ALA A 91 -14.90 2.69 -0.85
N MET A 92 -14.63 3.79 -0.17
CA MET A 92 -14.82 3.90 1.29
C MET A 92 -16.29 3.79 1.68
N GLU A 93 -17.19 4.45 0.93
CA GLU A 93 -18.64 4.36 1.11
C GLU A 93 -19.19 2.94 0.91
N ASN A 94 -18.53 2.15 0.06
CA ASN A 94 -18.88 0.75 -0.21
C ASN A 94 -18.07 -0.26 0.64
N GLY A 95 -17.46 0.17 1.73
CA GLY A 95 -16.91 -0.72 2.76
C GLY A 95 -15.46 -1.16 2.55
N ALA A 96 -14.67 -0.43 1.79
CA ALA A 96 -13.22 -0.66 1.77
C ALA A 96 -12.60 -0.39 3.15
N ASP A 97 -11.85 -1.35 3.69
CA ASP A 97 -11.19 -1.24 4.99
C ASP A 97 -9.88 -0.44 4.93
N LYS A 98 -9.33 -0.24 3.75
CA LYS A 98 -8.17 0.59 3.46
C LYS A 98 -8.20 1.03 2.00
N ILE A 99 -7.74 2.23 1.71
CA ILE A 99 -7.49 2.65 0.34
C ILE A 99 -5.99 2.75 0.05
N ARG A 100 -5.59 2.49 -1.18
CA ARG A 100 -4.25 2.78 -1.69
C ARG A 100 -4.34 3.86 -2.76
N ILE A 101 -3.59 4.92 -2.55
CA ILE A 101 -3.45 6.01 -3.51
C ILE A 101 -1.98 6.38 -3.71
N ASN A 102 -1.68 7.03 -4.84
CA ASN A 102 -0.53 7.90 -4.99
C ASN A 102 -1.07 9.34 -5.05
N PRO A 103 -0.90 10.15 -4.02
CA PRO A 103 -1.43 11.53 -3.99
C PRO A 103 -1.04 12.36 -5.22
N GLY A 104 0.16 12.13 -5.78
CA GLY A 104 0.61 12.79 -7.00
C GLY A 104 -0.20 12.44 -8.26
N ASN A 105 -0.92 11.31 -8.27
CA ASN A 105 -1.74 10.88 -9.39
C ASN A 105 -3.23 11.23 -9.22
N ILE A 106 -3.67 11.49 -7.99
CA ILE A 106 -5.07 11.80 -7.68
C ILE A 106 -5.48 13.18 -8.22
N GLY A 107 -4.53 14.09 -8.31
CA GLY A 107 -4.72 15.42 -8.86
C GLY A 107 -4.26 16.52 -7.91
N ASP A 108 -4.95 17.66 -7.95
CA ASP A 108 -4.62 18.82 -7.14
C ASP A 108 -4.91 18.60 -5.63
N ARG A 109 -4.39 19.52 -4.81
CA ARG A 109 -4.53 19.49 -3.35
C ARG A 109 -5.99 19.36 -2.90
N HIS A 110 -6.93 19.98 -3.59
CA HIS A 110 -8.35 19.96 -3.22
C HIS A 110 -8.96 18.56 -3.38
N LYS A 111 -8.59 17.81 -4.43
CA LYS A 111 -9.05 16.43 -4.63
C LYS A 111 -8.46 15.49 -3.59
N VAL A 112 -7.18 15.65 -3.26
CA VAL A 112 -6.55 14.88 -2.17
C VAL A 112 -7.23 15.19 -0.83
N GLN A 113 -7.57 16.47 -0.57
CA GLN A 113 -8.30 16.87 0.64
C GLN A 113 -9.66 16.18 0.73
N ALA A 114 -10.42 16.10 -0.36
CA ALA A 114 -11.72 15.42 -0.38
C ALA A 114 -11.59 13.91 -0.02
N VAL A 115 -10.53 13.24 -0.49
CA VAL A 115 -10.24 11.85 -0.10
C VAL A 115 -9.89 11.75 1.38
N VAL A 116 -9.05 12.64 1.88
CA VAL A 116 -8.63 12.67 3.29
C VAL A 116 -9.83 12.94 4.21
N ASP A 117 -10.70 13.85 3.85
CA ASP A 117 -11.90 14.18 4.66
C ASP A 117 -12.84 12.97 4.75
N ARG A 118 -13.03 12.25 3.64
CA ARG A 118 -13.83 11.04 3.64
C ARG A 118 -13.13 9.90 4.41
N ALA A 119 -11.84 9.75 4.27
CA ALA A 119 -11.06 8.76 5.04
C ALA A 119 -11.15 9.01 6.55
N ARG A 120 -11.15 10.28 6.97
CA ARG A 120 -11.35 10.69 8.38
C ARG A 120 -12.75 10.34 8.86
N GLU A 121 -13.78 10.60 8.06
CA GLU A 121 -15.17 10.31 8.41
C GLU A 121 -15.43 8.82 8.61
N TYR A 122 -14.86 7.98 7.75
CA TYR A 122 -15.03 6.53 7.81
C TYR A 122 -13.94 5.81 8.65
N GLY A 123 -12.94 6.53 9.14
CA GLY A 123 -11.82 5.93 9.88
C GLY A 123 -10.90 5.04 9.03
N VAL A 124 -10.94 5.18 7.71
CA VAL A 124 -10.25 4.28 6.76
C VAL A 124 -8.79 4.69 6.58
N PRO A 125 -7.80 3.84 6.89
CA PRO A 125 -6.40 4.15 6.68
C PRO A 125 -6.06 4.32 5.20
N ILE A 126 -5.16 5.28 4.93
CA ILE A 126 -4.66 5.56 3.58
C ILE A 126 -3.26 4.95 3.44
N ARG A 127 -3.06 4.10 2.43
CA ARG A 127 -1.74 3.68 2.02
C ARG A 127 -1.19 4.58 0.93
N VAL A 128 -0.15 5.33 1.27
CA VAL A 128 0.64 6.12 0.32
C VAL A 128 1.60 5.19 -0.42
N GLY A 129 1.40 5.03 -1.72
CA GLY A 129 2.20 4.11 -2.54
C GLY A 129 3.12 4.84 -3.50
N VAL A 130 4.43 4.55 -3.43
CA VAL A 130 5.45 5.03 -4.35
C VAL A 130 6.16 3.84 -4.98
N ASN A 131 6.33 3.90 -6.31
CA ASN A 131 7.06 2.88 -7.06
C ASN A 131 8.26 3.53 -7.76
N SER A 132 9.35 2.79 -7.88
CA SER A 132 10.57 3.25 -8.59
C SER A 132 10.29 3.65 -10.05
N GLY A 133 9.38 2.97 -10.73
CA GLY A 133 9.01 3.25 -12.12
C GLY A 133 8.16 4.51 -12.34
N SER A 134 7.69 5.15 -11.27
CA SER A 134 6.84 6.36 -11.35
C SER A 134 7.38 7.53 -10.53
N LEU A 135 8.71 7.60 -10.37
CA LEU A 135 9.36 8.69 -9.67
C LEU A 135 9.26 10.00 -10.47
N GLU A 136 9.03 11.11 -9.79
CA GLU A 136 8.83 12.44 -10.37
C GLU A 136 10.12 12.97 -11.03
N LYS A 137 9.96 13.63 -12.18
CA LYS A 137 11.09 14.20 -12.95
C LYS A 137 12.04 15.06 -12.12
N PRO A 138 11.59 15.99 -11.26
CA PRO A 138 12.49 16.78 -10.42
C PRO A 138 13.39 15.94 -9.51
N LEU A 139 12.87 14.82 -8.99
CA LEU A 139 13.65 13.91 -8.14
C LEU A 139 14.64 13.08 -8.98
N LEU A 140 14.24 12.66 -10.20
CA LEU A 140 15.17 12.00 -11.12
C LEU A 140 16.35 12.90 -11.49
N GLU A 141 16.10 14.19 -11.75
CA GLU A 141 17.14 15.18 -12.03
C GLU A 141 18.03 15.44 -10.80
N LYS A 142 17.41 15.61 -9.63
CA LYS A 142 18.13 15.84 -8.36
C LYS A 142 19.09 14.72 -8.00
N TYR A 143 18.67 13.47 -8.20
CA TYR A 143 19.44 12.28 -7.78
C TYR A 143 20.20 11.61 -8.93
N GLY A 144 20.13 12.14 -10.13
CA GLY A 144 20.79 11.58 -11.32
C GLY A 144 20.21 10.25 -11.79
N GLY A 145 18.91 9.98 -11.47
CA GLY A 145 18.21 8.78 -11.83
C GLY A 145 17.34 8.23 -10.71
N VAL A 146 16.93 6.97 -10.83
CA VAL A 146 16.14 6.27 -9.81
C VAL A 146 17.08 5.78 -8.70
N THR A 147 16.92 6.31 -7.49
CA THR A 147 17.72 5.96 -6.30
C THR A 147 16.83 5.68 -5.11
N ALA A 148 17.34 4.96 -4.11
CA ALA A 148 16.63 4.71 -2.87
C ALA A 148 16.29 6.01 -2.14
N GLU A 149 17.22 6.96 -2.12
CA GLU A 149 17.06 8.29 -1.52
C GLU A 149 15.94 9.10 -2.20
N GLY A 150 15.88 9.08 -3.53
CA GLY A 150 14.84 9.76 -4.31
C GLY A 150 13.45 9.18 -4.08
N ILE A 151 13.35 7.84 -4.01
CA ILE A 151 12.08 7.16 -3.73
C ILE A 151 11.59 7.50 -2.30
N VAL A 152 12.50 7.54 -1.33
CA VAL A 152 12.18 7.88 0.06
C VAL A 152 11.72 9.33 0.17
N GLU A 153 12.40 10.29 -0.48
CA GLU A 153 11.98 11.69 -0.51
C GLU A 153 10.58 11.82 -1.11
N SER A 154 10.33 11.21 -2.26
CA SER A 154 9.00 11.18 -2.88
C SER A 154 7.90 10.64 -1.94
N ALA A 155 8.21 9.59 -1.17
CA ALA A 155 7.25 9.02 -0.23
C ALA A 155 6.97 9.97 0.95
N LEU A 156 8.00 10.58 1.51
CA LEU A 156 7.87 11.51 2.64
C LEU A 156 7.14 12.79 2.25
N ASP A 157 7.38 13.34 1.07
CA ASP A 157 6.67 14.53 0.57
C ASP A 157 5.16 14.26 0.45
N LYS A 158 4.78 13.07 -0.04
CA LYS A 158 3.37 12.67 -0.16
C LYS A 158 2.72 12.39 1.20
N VAL A 159 3.46 11.82 2.14
CA VAL A 159 3.02 11.64 3.52
C VAL A 159 2.79 12.99 4.16
N LYS A 160 3.76 13.90 4.06
CA LYS A 160 3.65 15.26 4.59
C LYS A 160 2.45 16.01 4.02
N LEU A 161 2.16 15.86 2.73
CA LEU A 161 0.97 16.46 2.11
C LEU A 161 -0.33 16.05 2.84
N ILE A 162 -0.44 14.78 3.24
CA ILE A 162 -1.63 14.27 3.95
C ILE A 162 -1.60 14.67 5.44
N GLU A 163 -0.43 14.67 6.07
CA GLU A 163 -0.26 15.17 7.44
C GLU A 163 -0.64 16.65 7.58
N ASP A 164 -0.25 17.47 6.60
CA ASP A 164 -0.63 18.90 6.53
C ASP A 164 -2.15 19.11 6.34
N MET A 165 -2.89 18.06 5.98
CA MET A 165 -4.36 18.01 5.96
C MET A 165 -4.95 17.49 7.28
N GLY A 166 -4.13 17.25 8.30
CA GLY A 166 -4.53 16.77 9.63
C GLY A 166 -4.93 15.30 9.66
N TYR A 167 -4.33 14.45 8.84
CA TYR A 167 -4.61 13.01 8.81
C TYR A 167 -3.33 12.18 8.93
N ASP A 168 -3.31 11.27 9.90
CA ASP A 168 -2.14 10.47 10.25
C ASP A 168 -2.42 8.97 10.38
N ASN A 169 -3.59 8.51 9.91
CA ASN A 169 -3.92 7.08 9.81
C ASN A 169 -3.34 6.52 8.51
N LEU A 170 -2.01 6.40 8.46
CA LEU A 170 -1.23 6.18 7.24
C LEU A 170 -0.42 4.89 7.28
N VAL A 171 -0.27 4.28 6.11
CA VAL A 171 0.67 3.21 5.80
C VAL A 171 1.53 3.65 4.62
N ILE A 172 2.83 3.40 4.64
CA ILE A 172 3.72 3.77 3.55
C ILE A 172 4.12 2.51 2.77
N SER A 173 4.04 2.59 1.45
CA SER A 173 4.47 1.53 0.55
C SER A 173 5.52 2.04 -0.40
N ILE A 174 6.70 1.45 -0.35
CA ILE A 174 7.78 1.67 -1.31
C ILE A 174 8.00 0.37 -2.05
N LYS A 175 8.04 0.42 -3.38
CA LYS A 175 8.28 -0.74 -4.22
C LYS A 175 9.30 -0.44 -5.31
N SER A 176 10.17 -1.41 -5.57
CA SER A 176 11.14 -1.39 -6.66
C SER A 176 11.21 -2.77 -7.32
N SER A 177 11.62 -2.81 -8.58
CA SER A 177 11.99 -4.04 -9.28
C SER A 177 13.38 -4.53 -8.91
N ASP A 178 14.22 -3.64 -8.36
CA ASP A 178 15.53 -3.95 -7.80
C ASP A 178 15.41 -4.26 -6.31
N VAL A 179 15.83 -5.45 -5.91
CA VAL A 179 15.72 -5.97 -4.54
C VAL A 179 16.58 -5.17 -3.57
N LEU A 180 17.84 -4.86 -3.95
CA LEU A 180 18.76 -4.15 -3.06
C LEU A 180 18.33 -2.70 -2.86
N MET A 181 17.89 -2.03 -3.92
CA MET A 181 17.31 -0.69 -3.85
C MET A 181 16.06 -0.69 -2.96
N CYS A 182 15.19 -1.71 -3.09
CA CYS A 182 13.99 -1.83 -2.27
C CYS A 182 14.35 -1.95 -0.78
N VAL A 183 15.28 -2.83 -0.42
CA VAL A 183 15.74 -3.00 0.97
C VAL A 183 16.33 -1.71 1.50
N LYS A 184 17.27 -1.08 0.76
CA LYS A 184 17.89 0.19 1.15
C LYS A 184 16.87 1.31 1.36
N ALA A 185 15.88 1.42 0.47
CA ALA A 185 14.81 2.42 0.61
C ALA A 185 13.97 2.20 1.88
N HIS A 186 13.69 0.92 2.23
CA HIS A 186 12.96 0.60 3.47
C HIS A 186 13.79 0.90 4.73
N GLU A 187 15.09 0.63 4.72
CA GLU A 187 15.99 0.99 5.82
C GLU A 187 16.04 2.51 6.02
N LEU A 188 16.18 3.26 4.93
CA LEU A 188 16.22 4.73 4.98
C LEU A 188 14.92 5.35 5.47
N ILE A 189 13.77 4.86 5.00
CA ILE A 189 12.48 5.43 5.41
C ILE A 189 12.12 5.04 6.84
N ALA A 190 12.49 3.83 7.30
CA ALA A 190 12.25 3.38 8.66
C ALA A 190 12.96 4.26 9.72
N MET A 191 14.04 4.96 9.34
CA MET A 191 14.71 5.93 10.21
C MET A 191 14.04 7.31 10.25
N ARG A 192 13.12 7.57 9.32
CA ARG A 192 12.55 8.91 9.09
C ARG A 192 11.05 9.00 9.37
N THR A 193 10.38 7.88 9.62
CA THR A 193 8.94 7.82 9.86
C THR A 193 8.59 6.78 10.93
N HIS A 194 7.48 7.02 11.61
CA HIS A 194 6.90 6.09 12.58
C HIS A 194 5.70 5.31 12.01
N TYR A 195 5.37 5.49 10.74
CA TYR A 195 4.28 4.74 10.10
C TYR A 195 4.70 3.31 9.76
N PRO A 196 3.76 2.35 9.83
CA PRO A 196 4.03 0.99 9.39
C PRO A 196 4.30 0.95 7.88
N LEU A 197 5.21 0.08 7.48
CA LEU A 197 5.64 -0.06 6.10
C LEU A 197 4.99 -1.27 5.44
N HIS A 198 4.58 -1.09 4.18
CA HIS A 198 4.12 -2.17 3.31
C HIS A 198 5.24 -2.51 2.33
N VAL A 199 5.86 -3.66 2.55
CA VAL A 199 7.02 -4.14 1.77
C VAL A 199 6.56 -4.98 0.59
N GLY A 200 7.19 -4.82 -0.56
CA GLY A 200 6.92 -5.66 -1.74
C GLY A 200 7.81 -5.29 -2.93
N ILE A 201 8.08 -6.28 -3.76
CA ILE A 201 8.75 -6.10 -5.06
C ILE A 201 7.68 -5.92 -6.13
N THR A 202 7.95 -5.09 -7.13
CA THR A 202 7.05 -4.81 -8.25
C THR A 202 7.78 -4.92 -9.58
N GLU A 203 7.05 -5.15 -10.69
CA GLU A 203 7.62 -5.18 -12.05
C GLU A 203 8.84 -6.12 -12.14
N SER A 204 8.72 -7.30 -11.55
CA SER A 204 9.86 -8.18 -11.26
C SER A 204 10.13 -9.26 -12.33
N GLY A 205 9.45 -9.17 -13.47
CA GLY A 205 9.62 -10.07 -14.62
C GLY A 205 8.63 -11.24 -14.63
N THR A 206 9.10 -12.43 -15.05
CA THR A 206 8.26 -13.63 -15.12
C THR A 206 7.80 -14.10 -13.73
N LEU A 207 6.79 -14.98 -13.68
CA LEU A 207 6.28 -15.56 -12.44
C LEU A 207 7.41 -16.14 -11.57
N MET A 208 8.34 -16.90 -12.18
CA MET A 208 9.48 -17.49 -11.45
C MET A 208 10.42 -16.44 -10.91
N SER A 209 10.85 -15.47 -11.74
CA SER A 209 11.70 -14.37 -11.32
C SER A 209 11.04 -13.51 -10.24
N GLY A 210 9.74 -13.21 -10.41
CA GLY A 210 8.96 -12.45 -9.45
C GLY A 210 8.83 -13.14 -8.10
N ASN A 211 8.59 -14.44 -8.08
CA ASN A 211 8.52 -15.22 -6.85
C ASN A 211 9.87 -15.24 -6.11
N ILE A 212 10.98 -15.43 -6.83
CA ILE A 212 12.33 -15.41 -6.22
C ILE A 212 12.62 -14.03 -5.63
N LYS A 213 12.44 -12.95 -6.40
CA LYS A 213 12.70 -11.58 -5.93
C LYS A 213 11.80 -11.20 -4.76
N SER A 214 10.51 -11.57 -4.81
CA SER A 214 9.55 -11.30 -3.75
C SER A 214 9.82 -12.12 -2.49
N SER A 215 10.40 -13.31 -2.61
CA SER A 215 10.84 -14.10 -1.46
C SER A 215 12.08 -13.50 -0.81
N VAL A 216 13.07 -13.10 -1.62
CA VAL A 216 14.34 -12.54 -1.09
C VAL A 216 14.13 -11.14 -0.50
N GLY A 217 13.48 -10.22 -1.22
CA GLY A 217 13.35 -8.82 -0.81
C GLY A 217 12.60 -8.62 0.52
N PRO A 218 11.32 -8.99 0.62
CA PRO A 218 10.58 -8.89 1.86
C PRO A 218 11.20 -9.65 3.04
N VAL A 219 11.70 -10.87 2.83
CA VAL A 219 12.33 -11.66 3.90
C VAL A 219 13.64 -11.02 4.37
N SER A 220 14.47 -10.50 3.48
CA SER A 220 15.69 -9.78 3.84
C SER A 220 15.39 -8.59 4.77
N TYR A 221 14.31 -7.85 4.51
CA TYR A 221 13.92 -6.72 5.34
C TYR A 221 13.20 -7.14 6.64
N THR A 222 12.31 -8.15 6.59
CA THR A 222 11.43 -8.49 7.72
C THR A 222 12.01 -9.51 8.67
N HIS A 223 12.88 -10.40 8.21
CA HIS A 223 13.39 -11.56 8.98
C HIS A 223 14.92 -11.61 9.05
N LEU A 224 15.66 -11.12 8.04
CA LEU A 224 17.10 -11.20 7.94
C LEU A 224 17.81 -9.91 8.37
N THR A 225 17.17 -8.99 9.05
CA THR A 225 17.87 -8.00 9.86
C THR A 225 18.46 -8.73 11.07
N LEU A 226 19.36 -9.66 10.79
CA LEU A 226 20.22 -10.22 11.82
C LEU A 226 21.02 -9.06 12.42
N PRO A 227 21.11 -8.93 13.75
CA PRO A 227 22.13 -8.11 14.33
C PRO A 227 23.45 -8.68 13.82
N THR A 228 24.16 -7.93 13.00
CA THR A 228 25.56 -8.18 12.70
C THR A 228 26.35 -7.91 13.94
N ASN A 229 26.25 -8.81 14.90
CA ASN A 229 27.20 -8.92 15.99
C ASN A 229 28.32 -9.82 15.48
N SER A 230 29.21 -9.21 14.78
CA SER A 230 30.59 -9.72 14.70
C SER A 230 31.46 -8.97 15.66
#